data_54e1d4a4346b673b2b09ff1d50ba4f06
#
_entry.id   54e1d4a4346b673b2b09ff1d50ba4f06
#
_cell.length_a   1.000
_cell.length_b   1.000
_cell.length_c   1.000
_cell.angle_alpha   90.00
_cell.angle_beta   90.00
_cell.angle_gamma   90.00
#
_symmetry.space_group_name_H-M   'P 1'
#
loop_
_entity.id
_entity.type
_entity.pdbx_description
1 polymer ?
#
loop_
_entity_poly.entity_id
_entity_poly.type
_entity_poly.pdbx_seq_one_letter_code
_entity_poly.pdbx_strand_id
1 'polypeptide(L)'
;MIARTVRILSLLFVAIALTGVPSAAAPPPAPVPADLTTTDVGIPTADGKTLAGTVFAPRAASGPLPGLVLVHGSGNGKRSSVTPEAIAFARQGIAVLAYDKRPLDNPVYSLLADDVVAAVGVLRKQPGVKPNAVGLWGISEGGWVMPIAASRSKDIAFLVLASAPALPPVRVQNWNMRNKLAGAGVSGALTDTLSNKFYRLADDAGLFAEADYEPRPALSAVTQPVLAVYGTADTQVPPAESVAVLRQTIRSPLTVRFIPSAGHTLRVLDDTGMFTNELFPSYPEIVGDWIRAVGAGTIPPPHVDQPPAQQANSVALTPSAWWESWPAQLIALAVLLTGFLSYPIVALVRRVPRRAVTAARPARLLAAAGATAVIGFVAYFVTVADSANWKGISPGPMVGGRPVFWLALQAVALLTVITTAVTIHAWRTSTVDRLRQGFLLVTGVLFLPWALYWGLLLP
;
A
#
# COMPACT_ATOMS: atom_id res chain seq x y z
N MET A 1 20.67 23.91 1.45
CA MET A 1 19.42 24.51 1.00
C MET A 1 18.89 23.83 -0.27
N ILE A 2 19.66 23.66 -1.32
CA ILE A 2 19.25 23.03 -2.59
C ILE A 2 18.72 21.60 -2.41
N ALA A 3 19.37 20.77 -1.59
CA ALA A 3 18.91 19.39 -1.33
C ALA A 3 17.56 19.29 -0.58
N ARG A 4 17.22 20.27 0.25
CA ARG A 4 15.88 20.35 0.90
C ARG A 4 14.80 20.82 -0.07
N THR A 5 15.09 21.75 -0.96
CA THR A 5 14.13 22.27 -1.95
C THR A 5 13.84 21.22 -3.05
N VAL A 6 14.85 20.44 -3.44
CA VAL A 6 14.70 19.33 -4.40
C VAL A 6 13.88 18.18 -3.77
N ARG A 7 14.11 17.84 -2.49
CA ARG A 7 13.27 16.88 -1.75
C ARG A 7 11.81 17.38 -1.62
N ILE A 8 11.58 18.68 -1.41
CA ILE A 8 10.23 19.23 -1.30
C ILE A 8 9.49 19.17 -2.65
N LEU A 9 10.14 19.41 -3.77
CA LEU A 9 9.53 19.26 -5.10
C LEU A 9 9.30 17.80 -5.49
N SER A 10 10.21 16.90 -5.12
CA SER A 10 10.02 15.43 -5.27
C SER A 10 8.93 14.91 -4.34
N LEU A 11 8.86 15.41 -3.11
CA LEU A 11 7.83 15.10 -2.12
C LEU A 11 6.44 15.60 -2.56
N LEU A 12 6.34 16.74 -3.25
CA LEU A 12 5.06 17.17 -3.83
C LEU A 12 4.56 16.22 -4.94
N PHE A 13 5.47 15.61 -5.71
CA PHE A 13 5.10 14.74 -6.83
C PHE A 13 4.68 13.32 -6.39
N VAL A 14 5.26 12.79 -5.33
CA VAL A 14 5.02 11.41 -4.84
C VAL A 14 4.31 11.41 -3.50
N ALA A 15 4.50 12.42 -2.64
CA ALA A 15 3.78 12.56 -1.38
C ALA A 15 2.26 12.74 -1.58
N ILE A 16 1.82 13.42 -2.65
CA ILE A 16 0.40 13.53 -3.02
C ILE A 16 -0.18 12.13 -3.33
N ALA A 17 0.59 11.24 -3.94
CA ALA A 17 0.15 9.88 -4.27
C ALA A 17 0.17 8.90 -3.08
N LEU A 18 0.96 9.17 -2.04
CA LEU A 18 1.10 8.29 -0.86
C LEU A 18 0.41 8.81 0.41
N THR A 19 0.20 10.14 0.53
CA THR A 19 -0.51 10.74 1.68
C THR A 19 -2.02 10.68 1.54
N GLY A 20 -2.52 10.38 0.38
CA GLY A 20 -3.93 10.44 0.01
C GLY A 20 -4.69 9.12 0.08
N VAL A 21 -4.27 8.12 0.88
CA VAL A 21 -5.29 7.18 1.34
C VAL A 21 -6.00 7.87 2.49
N PRO A 22 -7.15 8.56 2.27
CA PRO A 22 -8.01 8.92 3.37
C PRO A 22 -8.33 7.56 4.00
N SER A 23 -7.81 7.33 5.19
CA SER A 23 -8.38 6.30 6.05
C SER A 23 -9.87 6.55 5.98
N ALA A 24 -10.63 5.67 5.32
CA ALA A 24 -12.07 5.77 5.33
C ALA A 24 -12.44 6.06 6.78
N ALA A 25 -13.21 7.12 7.02
CA ALA A 25 -13.54 7.52 8.37
C ALA A 25 -13.97 6.25 9.08
N ALA A 26 -13.19 5.85 10.09
CA ALA A 26 -13.48 4.62 10.81
C ALA A 26 -14.92 4.77 11.30
N PRO A 27 -15.77 3.76 11.18
CA PRO A 27 -17.12 3.82 11.71
C PRO A 27 -17.04 4.31 13.17
N PRO A 28 -18.01 5.07 13.66
CA PRO A 28 -17.98 5.56 15.03
C PRO A 28 -17.71 4.37 15.97
N PRO A 29 -16.91 4.56 17.03
CA PRO A 29 -16.53 3.47 17.92
C PRO A 29 -17.79 2.75 18.39
N ALA A 30 -17.83 1.43 18.21
CA ALA A 30 -18.97 0.64 18.67
C ALA A 30 -19.12 0.81 20.18
N PRO A 31 -20.33 1.03 20.69
CA PRO A 31 -20.56 1.12 22.12
C PRO A 31 -20.13 -0.20 22.78
N VAL A 32 -19.46 -0.09 23.94
CA VAL A 32 -19.03 -1.29 24.69
C VAL A 32 -20.28 -2.00 25.21
N PRO A 33 -20.52 -3.26 24.84
CA PRO A 33 -21.68 -4.00 25.30
C PRO A 33 -21.67 -4.23 26.83
N ALA A 34 -22.84 -4.30 27.45
CA ALA A 34 -22.99 -4.45 28.90
C ALA A 34 -22.45 -5.80 29.47
N ASP A 35 -22.30 -6.80 28.60
CA ASP A 35 -21.71 -8.12 28.91
C ASP A 35 -20.19 -8.10 29.04
N LEU A 36 -19.54 -6.98 28.66
CA LEU A 36 -18.10 -6.81 28.76
C LEU A 36 -17.71 -5.76 29.82
N THR A 37 -16.48 -5.85 30.26
CA THR A 37 -15.77 -4.82 31.03
C THR A 37 -14.65 -4.23 30.21
N THR A 38 -14.32 -2.96 30.45
CA THR A 38 -13.14 -2.32 29.84
C THR A 38 -12.27 -1.70 30.93
N THR A 39 -10.95 -1.76 30.69
CA THR A 39 -9.94 -1.15 31.56
C THR A 39 -8.93 -0.43 30.66
N ASP A 40 -8.78 0.87 30.84
CA ASP A 40 -7.77 1.64 30.14
C ASP A 40 -6.37 1.39 30.74
N VAL A 41 -5.38 1.26 29.89
CA VAL A 41 -4.00 0.96 30.27
C VAL A 41 -3.02 1.82 29.47
N GLY A 42 -1.87 2.12 30.06
CA GLY A 42 -0.72 2.70 29.36
C GLY A 42 0.30 1.62 29.02
N ILE A 43 0.83 1.65 27.80
CA ILE A 43 1.87 0.76 27.34
C ILE A 43 3.18 1.56 27.25
N PRO A 44 4.10 1.40 28.22
CA PRO A 44 5.39 2.11 28.19
C PRO A 44 6.28 1.52 27.12
N THR A 45 6.77 2.36 26.22
CA THR A 45 7.67 1.97 25.13
C THR A 45 9.13 2.22 25.50
N ALA A 46 10.07 1.57 24.83
CA ALA A 46 11.50 1.66 25.12
C ALA A 46 12.07 3.08 24.93
N ASP A 47 11.45 3.91 24.08
CA ASP A 47 11.81 5.31 23.84
C ASP A 47 11.12 6.30 24.80
N GLY A 48 10.53 5.81 25.89
CA GLY A 48 9.93 6.62 26.94
C GLY A 48 8.54 7.18 26.65
N LYS A 49 7.90 6.78 25.51
CA LYS A 49 6.51 7.13 25.23
C LYS A 49 5.56 6.18 25.95
N THR A 50 4.30 6.57 26.03
CA THR A 50 3.23 5.71 26.52
C THR A 50 2.13 5.66 25.47
N LEU A 51 1.86 4.45 24.94
CA LEU A 51 0.74 4.24 24.04
C LEU A 51 -0.51 3.95 24.85
N ALA A 52 -1.63 4.54 24.44
CA ALA A 52 -2.90 4.31 25.10
C ALA A 52 -3.51 2.97 24.63
N GLY A 53 -4.03 2.17 25.56
CA GLY A 53 -4.67 0.90 25.31
C GLY A 53 -5.95 0.74 26.12
N THR A 54 -6.80 -0.19 25.70
CA THR A 54 -8.01 -0.61 26.42
C THR A 54 -8.07 -2.14 26.40
N VAL A 55 -8.19 -2.74 27.58
CA VAL A 55 -8.41 -4.18 27.74
C VAL A 55 -9.92 -4.43 27.83
N PHE A 56 -10.41 -5.33 26.98
CA PHE A 56 -11.78 -5.82 26.96
C PHE A 56 -11.81 -7.23 27.54
N ALA A 57 -12.75 -7.52 28.42
CA ALA A 57 -12.91 -8.86 29.01
C ALA A 57 -14.39 -9.16 29.31
N PRO A 58 -14.81 -10.43 29.31
CA PRO A 58 -16.14 -10.81 29.77
C PRO A 58 -16.38 -10.37 31.21
N ARG A 59 -17.55 -9.78 31.48
CA ARG A 59 -17.91 -9.36 32.84
C ARG A 59 -18.07 -10.56 33.79
N ALA A 60 -18.57 -11.67 33.29
CA ALA A 60 -18.84 -12.90 34.05
C ALA A 60 -17.79 -13.99 33.74
N ALA A 61 -16.51 -13.68 33.93
CA ALA A 61 -15.46 -14.69 33.78
C ALA A 61 -15.41 -15.60 35.01
N SER A 62 -15.45 -16.91 34.78
CA SER A 62 -15.39 -17.94 35.87
C SER A 62 -13.95 -18.30 36.27
N GLY A 63 -12.93 -17.71 35.67
CA GLY A 63 -11.52 -17.99 35.94
C GLY A 63 -10.58 -17.16 35.05
N PRO A 64 -9.25 -17.40 35.16
CA PRO A 64 -8.28 -16.70 34.37
C PRO A 64 -8.43 -16.98 32.85
N LEU A 65 -8.44 -15.90 32.05
CA LEU A 65 -8.67 -15.90 30.61
C LEU A 65 -7.35 -15.96 29.81
N PRO A 66 -7.31 -16.59 28.63
CA PRO A 66 -6.23 -16.32 27.69
C PRO A 66 -6.23 -14.86 27.29
N GLY A 67 -5.07 -14.31 26.98
CA GLY A 67 -4.89 -12.92 26.55
C GLY A 67 -4.62 -12.79 25.05
N LEU A 68 -5.05 -11.68 24.45
CA LEU A 68 -4.83 -11.39 23.04
C LEU A 68 -4.49 -9.91 22.83
N VAL A 69 -3.32 -9.61 22.28
CA VAL A 69 -2.95 -8.25 21.86
C VAL A 69 -3.31 -8.07 20.39
N LEU A 70 -4.06 -7.03 20.05
CA LEU A 70 -4.43 -6.72 18.67
C LEU A 70 -3.37 -5.82 18.01
N VAL A 71 -2.73 -6.34 16.95
CA VAL A 71 -1.71 -5.63 16.17
C VAL A 71 -2.32 -5.09 14.88
N HIS A 72 -2.22 -3.79 14.68
CA HIS A 72 -2.84 -3.09 13.56
C HIS A 72 -2.24 -3.44 12.20
N GLY A 73 -3.04 -3.22 11.16
CA GLY A 73 -2.58 -3.13 9.78
C GLY A 73 -1.86 -1.81 9.48
N SER A 74 -1.67 -1.49 8.21
CA SER A 74 -0.98 -0.29 7.73
C SER A 74 -1.68 1.00 8.15
N GLY A 75 -0.90 2.08 8.23
CA GLY A 75 -1.37 3.43 8.62
C GLY A 75 -1.35 3.66 10.13
N ASN A 76 -1.86 4.83 10.53
CA ASN A 76 -1.92 5.27 11.93
C ASN A 76 -3.14 4.67 12.63
N GLY A 77 -3.07 3.39 12.99
CA GLY A 77 -4.16 2.65 13.61
C GLY A 77 -4.51 3.16 15.00
N LYS A 78 -5.76 3.54 15.21
CA LYS A 78 -6.32 3.80 16.52
C LYS A 78 -6.99 2.54 17.07
N ARG A 79 -6.94 2.32 18.40
CA ARG A 79 -7.62 1.21 19.07
C ARG A 79 -9.10 1.11 18.71
N SER A 80 -9.76 2.24 18.42
CA SER A 80 -11.14 2.28 17.95
C SER A 80 -11.36 1.53 16.62
N SER A 81 -10.36 1.45 15.76
CA SER A 81 -10.47 0.77 14.47
C SER A 81 -10.51 -0.76 14.57
N VAL A 82 -10.04 -1.32 15.70
CA VAL A 82 -10.05 -2.77 15.98
C VAL A 82 -11.00 -3.12 17.17
N THR A 83 -11.82 -2.15 17.60
CA THR A 83 -12.82 -2.38 18.66
C THR A 83 -13.84 -3.47 18.31
N PRO A 84 -14.33 -3.61 17.05
CA PRO A 84 -15.20 -4.72 16.68
C PRO A 84 -14.57 -6.09 16.94
N GLU A 85 -13.31 -6.27 16.56
CA GLU A 85 -12.53 -7.49 16.82
C GLU A 85 -12.34 -7.70 18.33
N ALA A 86 -12.00 -6.63 19.07
CA ALA A 86 -11.81 -6.71 20.50
C ALA A 86 -13.08 -7.18 21.22
N ILE A 87 -14.25 -6.62 20.87
CA ILE A 87 -15.56 -7.02 21.41
C ILE A 87 -15.88 -8.47 21.05
N ALA A 88 -15.70 -8.83 19.76
CA ALA A 88 -16.04 -10.17 19.28
C ALA A 88 -15.18 -11.25 19.96
N PHE A 89 -13.87 -11.05 20.08
CA PHE A 89 -12.99 -12.01 20.74
C PHE A 89 -13.15 -11.99 22.26
N ALA A 90 -13.45 -10.87 22.88
CA ALA A 90 -13.77 -10.83 24.31
C ALA A 90 -15.00 -11.69 24.64
N ARG A 91 -16.04 -11.65 23.81
CA ARG A 91 -17.22 -12.51 23.90
C ARG A 91 -16.92 -14.01 23.76
N GLN A 92 -15.78 -14.34 23.12
CA GLN A 92 -15.26 -15.71 23.05
C GLN A 92 -14.51 -16.14 24.33
N GLY A 93 -14.52 -15.34 25.41
CA GLY A 93 -13.84 -15.68 26.66
C GLY A 93 -12.34 -15.38 26.64
N ILE A 94 -11.94 -14.31 25.99
CA ILE A 94 -10.54 -13.87 25.84
C ILE A 94 -10.40 -12.46 26.44
N ALA A 95 -9.32 -12.18 27.16
CA ALA A 95 -8.95 -10.84 27.56
C ALA A 95 -8.19 -10.16 26.42
N VAL A 96 -8.77 -9.10 25.82
CA VAL A 96 -8.25 -8.52 24.55
C VAL A 96 -7.74 -7.10 24.79
N LEU A 97 -6.47 -6.86 24.46
CA LEU A 97 -5.86 -5.53 24.49
C LEU A 97 -5.86 -4.92 23.07
N ALA A 98 -6.64 -3.87 22.88
CA ALA A 98 -6.55 -2.97 21.75
C ALA A 98 -5.76 -1.72 22.15
N TYR A 99 -4.82 -1.25 21.33
CA TYR A 99 -3.99 -0.09 21.66
C TYR A 99 -3.83 0.84 20.47
N ASP A 100 -3.52 2.11 20.73
CA ASP A 100 -3.22 3.08 19.69
C ASP A 100 -1.81 2.79 19.15
N LYS A 101 -1.73 2.45 17.87
CA LYS A 101 -0.46 2.25 17.17
C LYS A 101 0.35 3.54 17.22
N ARG A 102 1.66 3.42 17.40
CA ARG A 102 2.59 4.54 17.31
C ARG A 102 2.42 5.27 15.98
N PRO A 103 2.21 6.61 15.97
CA PRO A 103 2.19 7.35 14.72
C PRO A 103 3.61 7.42 14.13
N LEU A 104 3.76 6.97 12.90
CA LEU A 104 4.99 7.02 12.13
C LEU A 104 4.64 7.50 10.71
N ASP A 105 5.46 8.40 10.15
CA ASP A 105 5.35 8.80 8.75
C ASP A 105 5.70 7.62 7.83
N ASN A 106 6.68 6.82 8.26
CA ASN A 106 7.08 5.57 7.62
C ASN A 106 7.11 4.44 8.66
N PRO A 107 6.50 3.27 8.38
CA PRO A 107 6.56 2.14 9.30
C PRO A 107 8.00 1.66 9.47
N VAL A 108 8.35 1.30 10.71
CA VAL A 108 9.57 0.57 11.04
C VAL A 108 9.14 -0.68 11.79
N TYR A 109 9.10 -1.82 11.12
CA TYR A 109 8.53 -3.05 11.67
C TYR A 109 9.23 -3.51 12.93
N SER A 110 10.54 -3.31 13.01
CA SER A 110 11.34 -3.60 14.22
C SER A 110 10.86 -2.81 15.43
N LEU A 111 10.60 -1.50 15.27
CA LEU A 111 10.11 -0.63 16.35
C LEU A 111 8.67 -0.97 16.74
N LEU A 112 7.81 -1.26 15.75
CA LEU A 112 6.44 -1.71 16.01
C LEU A 112 6.41 -3.05 16.75
N ALA A 113 7.34 -3.95 16.47
CA ALA A 113 7.48 -5.21 17.17
C ALA A 113 7.87 -5.03 18.65
N ASP A 114 8.71 -4.06 18.97
CA ASP A 114 9.07 -3.72 20.35
C ASP A 114 7.85 -3.17 21.12
N ASP A 115 7.01 -2.33 20.49
CA ASP A 115 5.75 -1.88 21.08
C ASP A 115 4.79 -3.05 21.35
N VAL A 116 4.72 -4.03 20.43
CA VAL A 116 3.91 -5.26 20.62
C VAL A 116 4.40 -6.07 21.82
N VAL A 117 5.72 -6.25 21.98
CA VAL A 117 6.30 -6.94 23.15
C VAL A 117 5.96 -6.21 24.44
N ALA A 118 6.02 -4.87 24.43
CA ALA A 118 5.61 -4.06 25.59
C ALA A 118 4.12 -4.23 25.92
N ALA A 119 3.26 -4.26 24.90
CA ALA A 119 1.82 -4.48 25.06
C ALA A 119 1.51 -5.87 25.65
N VAL A 120 2.22 -6.91 25.22
CA VAL A 120 2.14 -8.26 25.82
C VAL A 120 2.51 -8.21 27.31
N GLY A 121 3.59 -7.52 27.66
CA GLY A 121 4.01 -7.35 29.06
C GLY A 121 2.97 -6.64 29.93
N VAL A 122 2.23 -5.70 29.36
CA VAL A 122 1.12 -5.01 30.06
C VAL A 122 -0.08 -5.95 30.23
N LEU A 123 -0.50 -6.67 29.20
CA LEU A 123 -1.65 -7.58 29.25
C LEU A 123 -1.42 -8.74 30.21
N ARG A 124 -0.23 -9.31 30.24
CA ARG A 124 0.16 -10.40 31.15
C ARG A 124 0.00 -10.04 32.65
N LYS A 125 0.08 -8.77 32.98
CA LYS A 125 -0.04 -8.25 34.36
C LYS A 125 -1.47 -7.90 34.75
N GLN A 126 -2.43 -7.99 33.81
CA GLN A 126 -3.82 -7.65 34.13
C GLN A 126 -4.48 -8.71 35.00
N PRO A 127 -5.27 -8.31 36.01
CA PRO A 127 -6.06 -9.25 36.80
C PRO A 127 -6.95 -10.13 35.92
N GLY A 128 -7.00 -11.42 36.24
CA GLY A 128 -7.83 -12.38 35.49
C GLY A 128 -7.25 -12.83 34.15
N VAL A 129 -6.06 -12.42 33.77
CA VAL A 129 -5.35 -12.92 32.57
C VAL A 129 -4.42 -14.07 32.95
N LYS A 130 -4.40 -15.13 32.16
CA LYS A 130 -3.39 -16.21 32.25
C LYS A 130 -2.06 -15.71 31.67
N PRO A 131 -1.00 -15.47 32.47
CA PRO A 131 0.24 -14.88 31.95
C PRO A 131 0.94 -15.73 30.89
N ASN A 132 0.78 -17.07 30.94
CA ASN A 132 1.41 -18.01 30.03
C ASN A 132 0.56 -18.32 28.77
N ALA A 133 -0.60 -17.65 28.63
CA ALA A 133 -1.51 -17.85 27.52
C ALA A 133 -1.86 -16.52 26.85
N VAL A 134 -0.89 -15.62 26.74
CA VAL A 134 -1.04 -14.36 26.02
C VAL A 134 -0.41 -14.47 24.66
N GLY A 135 -1.18 -14.22 23.61
CA GLY A 135 -0.74 -14.26 22.22
C GLY A 135 -1.05 -12.98 21.47
N LEU A 136 -0.81 -13.03 20.17
CA LEU A 136 -1.00 -11.92 19.25
C LEU A 136 -2.08 -12.25 18.22
N TRP A 137 -2.87 -11.26 17.88
CA TRP A 137 -3.68 -11.23 16.67
C TRP A 137 -3.23 -10.02 15.85
N GLY A 138 -3.06 -10.19 14.54
CA GLY A 138 -2.70 -9.06 13.70
C GLY A 138 -3.20 -9.21 12.29
N ILE A 139 -3.62 -8.09 11.73
CA ILE A 139 -4.17 -8.00 10.38
C ILE A 139 -3.17 -7.34 9.43
N SER A 140 -3.10 -7.83 8.18
CA SER A 140 -2.35 -7.16 7.12
C SER A 140 -0.89 -6.90 7.54
N GLU A 141 -0.42 -5.66 7.62
CA GLU A 141 0.93 -5.28 8.09
C GLU A 141 1.30 -5.93 9.44
N GLY A 142 0.33 -6.15 10.32
CA GLY A 142 0.56 -6.90 11.57
C GLY A 142 1.17 -8.28 11.33
N GLY A 143 0.93 -8.88 10.16
CA GLY A 143 1.55 -10.13 9.73
C GLY A 143 3.05 -10.06 9.51
N TRP A 144 3.61 -8.89 9.21
CA TRP A 144 5.06 -8.66 9.14
C TRP A 144 5.65 -8.33 10.54
N VAL A 145 4.90 -7.62 11.36
CA VAL A 145 5.35 -7.15 12.69
C VAL A 145 5.36 -8.29 13.72
N MET A 146 4.31 -9.10 13.76
CA MET A 146 4.14 -10.13 14.80
C MET A 146 5.23 -11.21 14.80
N PRO A 147 5.70 -11.76 13.67
CA PRO A 147 6.80 -12.73 13.67
C PRO A 147 8.08 -12.16 14.26
N ILE A 148 8.35 -10.86 14.02
CA ILE A 148 9.51 -10.17 14.64
C ILE A 148 9.35 -10.12 16.16
N ALA A 149 8.16 -9.72 16.66
CA ALA A 149 7.88 -9.66 18.07
C ALA A 149 7.98 -11.07 18.72
N ALA A 150 7.43 -12.10 18.06
CA ALA A 150 7.46 -13.48 18.54
C ALA A 150 8.88 -14.07 18.61
N SER A 151 9.78 -13.66 17.71
CA SER A 151 11.19 -14.05 17.78
C SER A 151 11.95 -13.40 18.93
N ARG A 152 11.47 -12.25 19.44
CA ARG A 152 12.11 -11.46 20.50
C ARG A 152 11.63 -11.81 21.91
N SER A 153 10.44 -12.41 22.03
CA SER A 153 9.84 -12.65 23.35
C SER A 153 9.21 -14.04 23.46
N LYS A 154 9.67 -14.81 24.44
CA LYS A 154 9.07 -16.09 24.84
C LYS A 154 7.76 -15.91 25.62
N ASP A 155 7.41 -14.69 25.98
CA ASP A 155 6.16 -14.36 26.66
C ASP A 155 4.95 -14.36 25.71
N ILE A 156 5.18 -14.49 24.41
CA ILE A 156 4.16 -14.64 23.38
C ILE A 156 3.88 -16.14 23.20
N ALA A 157 2.65 -16.56 23.54
CA ALA A 157 2.28 -17.98 23.56
C ALA A 157 1.78 -18.50 22.21
N PHE A 158 1.21 -17.66 21.36
CA PHE A 158 0.63 -18.04 20.06
C PHE A 158 0.46 -16.81 19.14
N LEU A 159 0.25 -17.08 17.84
CA LEU A 159 -0.04 -16.05 16.84
C LEU A 159 -1.32 -16.37 16.07
N VAL A 160 -2.14 -15.34 15.83
CA VAL A 160 -3.29 -15.35 14.91
C VAL A 160 -3.04 -14.35 13.79
N LEU A 161 -2.76 -14.84 12.60
CA LEU A 161 -2.45 -14.09 11.39
C LEU A 161 -3.75 -13.88 10.58
N ALA A 162 -4.33 -12.67 10.61
CA ALA A 162 -5.55 -12.33 9.87
C ALA A 162 -5.17 -11.64 8.56
N SER A 163 -5.52 -12.22 7.42
CA SER A 163 -5.17 -11.71 6.08
C SER A 163 -3.72 -11.21 5.99
N ALA A 164 -2.81 -11.95 6.64
CA ALA A 164 -1.43 -11.58 6.83
C ALA A 164 -0.58 -11.93 5.61
N PRO A 165 0.16 -10.97 5.01
CA PRO A 165 1.06 -11.26 3.92
C PRO A 165 2.31 -12.01 4.39
N ALA A 166 2.79 -12.94 3.56
CA ALA A 166 4.05 -13.64 3.75
C ALA A 166 5.07 -13.37 2.63
N LEU A 167 4.85 -12.30 1.87
CA LEU A 167 5.67 -11.80 0.76
C LEU A 167 6.17 -10.39 1.08
N PRO A 168 7.23 -9.89 0.41
CA PRO A 168 7.70 -8.53 0.59
C PRO A 168 6.60 -7.48 0.35
N PRO A 169 6.56 -6.39 1.15
CA PRO A 169 5.52 -5.36 1.06
C PRO A 169 5.32 -4.78 -0.34
N VAL A 170 6.40 -4.45 -1.04
CA VAL A 170 6.32 -3.90 -2.39
C VAL A 170 5.64 -4.87 -3.37
N ARG A 171 5.89 -6.17 -3.25
CA ARG A 171 5.27 -7.21 -4.06
C ARG A 171 3.76 -7.34 -3.77
N VAL A 172 3.39 -7.27 -2.50
CA VAL A 172 1.98 -7.32 -2.06
C VAL A 172 1.22 -6.08 -2.54
N GLN A 173 1.79 -4.89 -2.38
CA GLN A 173 1.14 -3.65 -2.81
C GLN A 173 1.03 -3.54 -4.35
N ASN A 174 2.02 -4.05 -5.07
CA ASN A 174 1.94 -4.17 -6.53
C ASN A 174 0.75 -5.05 -6.93
N TRP A 175 0.59 -6.22 -6.31
CA TRP A 175 -0.52 -7.13 -6.58
C TRP A 175 -1.87 -6.50 -6.24
N ASN A 176 -1.99 -5.81 -5.10
CA ASN A 176 -3.17 -5.05 -4.70
C ASN A 176 -3.55 -3.98 -5.75
N MET A 177 -2.57 -3.19 -6.21
CA MET A 177 -2.80 -2.17 -7.24
C MET A 177 -3.28 -2.79 -8.56
N ARG A 178 -2.66 -3.89 -8.99
CA ARG A 178 -3.08 -4.60 -10.20
C ARG A 178 -4.51 -5.11 -10.09
N ASN A 179 -4.93 -5.64 -8.94
CA ASN A 179 -6.31 -6.07 -8.70
C ASN A 179 -7.29 -4.89 -8.72
N LYS A 180 -6.94 -3.74 -8.13
CA LYS A 180 -7.76 -2.52 -8.20
C LYS A 180 -7.94 -2.04 -9.63
N LEU A 181 -6.87 -2.03 -10.41
CA LEU A 181 -6.91 -1.66 -11.83
C LEU A 181 -7.76 -2.64 -12.64
N ALA A 182 -7.58 -3.94 -12.43
CA ALA A 182 -8.39 -4.97 -13.08
C ALA A 182 -9.86 -4.87 -12.70
N GLY A 183 -10.17 -4.63 -11.41
CA GLY A 183 -11.54 -4.40 -10.92
C GLY A 183 -12.20 -3.16 -11.53
N ALA A 184 -11.41 -2.13 -11.87
CA ALA A 184 -11.85 -0.96 -12.62
C ALA A 184 -11.90 -1.18 -14.14
N GLY A 185 -11.58 -2.39 -14.62
CA GLY A 185 -11.57 -2.73 -16.05
C GLY A 185 -10.35 -2.20 -16.81
N VAL A 186 -9.29 -1.75 -16.12
CA VAL A 186 -8.07 -1.21 -16.75
C VAL A 186 -7.16 -2.33 -17.25
N SER A 187 -6.72 -2.20 -18.49
CA SER A 187 -5.76 -3.10 -19.14
C SER A 187 -4.68 -2.32 -19.90
N GLY A 188 -3.67 -3.04 -20.43
CA GLY A 188 -2.59 -2.46 -21.22
C GLY A 188 -1.50 -1.77 -20.39
N ALA A 189 -0.75 -0.89 -21.04
CA ALA A 189 0.45 -0.25 -20.50
C ALA A 189 0.22 0.57 -19.22
N LEU A 190 -0.97 1.12 -19.02
CA LEU A 190 -1.32 1.88 -17.81
C LEU A 190 -1.26 0.99 -16.56
N THR A 191 -1.61 -0.30 -16.67
CA THR A 191 -1.51 -1.24 -15.56
C THR A 191 -0.07 -1.35 -15.05
N ASP A 192 0.90 -1.51 -15.95
CA ASP A 192 2.31 -1.57 -15.59
C ASP A 192 2.82 -0.22 -15.03
N THR A 193 2.36 0.88 -15.61
CA THR A 193 2.73 2.24 -15.19
C THR A 193 2.28 2.54 -13.75
N LEU A 194 1.04 2.24 -13.39
CA LEU A 194 0.47 2.49 -12.07
C LEU A 194 0.79 1.39 -11.03
N SER A 195 1.35 0.27 -11.46
CA SER A 195 1.78 -0.80 -10.56
C SER A 195 3.31 -0.88 -10.49
N ASN A 196 3.96 -1.58 -11.39
CA ASN A 196 5.40 -1.87 -11.33
C ASN A 196 6.27 -0.60 -11.28
N LYS A 197 6.06 0.35 -12.22
CA LYS A 197 6.91 1.56 -12.31
C LYS A 197 6.66 2.50 -11.15
N PHE A 198 5.40 2.66 -10.74
CA PHE A 198 5.04 3.50 -9.59
C PHE A 198 5.72 3.00 -8.29
N TYR A 199 5.57 1.70 -7.97
CA TYR A 199 6.12 1.18 -6.73
C TYR A 199 7.65 1.13 -6.73
N ARG A 200 8.30 0.86 -7.87
CA ARG A 200 9.75 0.99 -8.00
C ARG A 200 10.23 2.42 -7.76
N LEU A 201 9.54 3.40 -8.36
CA LEU A 201 9.88 4.81 -8.19
C LEU A 201 9.67 5.28 -6.75
N ALA A 202 8.60 4.83 -6.10
CA ALA A 202 8.29 5.15 -4.71
C ALA A 202 9.31 4.55 -3.74
N ASP A 203 9.72 3.31 -3.97
CA ASP A 203 10.76 2.63 -3.19
C ASP A 203 12.11 3.31 -3.37
N ASP A 204 12.57 3.52 -4.60
CA ASP A 204 13.83 4.21 -4.91
C ASP A 204 13.88 5.64 -4.35
N ALA A 205 12.73 6.32 -4.24
CA ALA A 205 12.61 7.63 -3.61
C ALA A 205 12.58 7.60 -2.08
N GLY A 206 12.60 6.41 -1.45
CA GLY A 206 12.49 6.21 -0.01
C GLY A 206 11.12 6.59 0.55
N LEU A 207 10.08 6.54 -0.28
CA LEU A 207 8.71 6.88 0.09
C LEU A 207 7.89 5.65 0.48
N PHE A 208 8.44 4.46 0.26
CA PHE A 208 7.90 3.20 0.70
C PHE A 208 8.91 2.51 1.63
N ALA A 209 8.89 2.91 2.91
CA ALA A 209 9.73 2.24 3.90
C ALA A 209 9.35 0.75 4.01
N GLU A 210 10.35 -0.08 4.31
CA GLU A 210 10.21 -1.54 4.41
C GLU A 210 9.71 -2.22 3.12
N ALA A 211 9.81 -1.55 1.94
CA ALA A 211 9.34 -2.09 0.65
C ALA A 211 9.87 -3.49 0.37
N ASP A 212 11.16 -3.68 0.61
CA ASP A 212 11.91 -4.93 0.37
C ASP A 212 12.06 -5.83 1.62
N TYR A 213 11.29 -5.54 2.69
CA TYR A 213 11.32 -6.39 3.87
C TYR A 213 11.02 -7.85 3.48
N GLU A 214 11.97 -8.75 3.77
CA GLU A 214 11.81 -10.20 3.52
C GLU A 214 11.24 -10.87 4.79
N PRO A 215 10.00 -11.38 4.77
CA PRO A 215 9.35 -11.92 5.96
C PRO A 215 9.83 -13.33 6.35
N ARG A 216 10.43 -14.09 5.44
CA ARG A 216 10.83 -15.50 5.69
C ARG A 216 11.75 -15.69 6.90
N PRO A 217 12.78 -14.86 7.14
CA PRO A 217 13.63 -15.00 8.32
C PRO A 217 12.85 -14.91 9.63
N ALA A 218 11.97 -13.90 9.76
CA ALA A 218 11.15 -13.74 10.96
C ALA A 218 10.13 -14.87 11.11
N LEU A 219 9.48 -15.29 10.01
CA LEU A 219 8.55 -16.41 10.00
C LEU A 219 9.23 -17.75 10.39
N SER A 220 10.47 -17.97 9.94
CA SER A 220 11.22 -19.20 10.28
C SER A 220 11.63 -19.27 11.75
N ALA A 221 11.72 -18.12 12.42
CA ALA A 221 12.04 -18.02 13.84
C ALA A 221 10.81 -18.20 14.76
N VAL A 222 9.60 -18.29 14.20
CA VAL A 222 8.38 -18.52 14.97
C VAL A 222 8.35 -19.95 15.50
N THR A 223 8.35 -20.10 16.83
CA THR A 223 8.25 -21.40 17.51
C THR A 223 6.87 -21.64 18.13
N GLN A 224 6.07 -20.62 18.23
CA GLN A 224 4.71 -20.63 18.79
C GLN A 224 3.72 -21.25 17.78
N PRO A 225 2.63 -21.91 18.24
CA PRO A 225 1.56 -22.34 17.35
C PRO A 225 0.93 -21.14 16.64
N VAL A 226 0.56 -21.35 15.37
CA VAL A 226 0.04 -20.31 14.47
C VAL A 226 -1.32 -20.71 13.92
N LEU A 227 -2.29 -19.79 14.03
CA LEU A 227 -3.52 -19.79 13.25
C LEU A 227 -3.43 -18.70 12.19
N ALA A 228 -3.62 -19.04 10.93
CA ALA A 228 -3.75 -18.07 9.84
C ALA A 228 -5.18 -18.11 9.27
N VAL A 229 -5.84 -16.95 9.18
CA VAL A 229 -7.22 -16.82 8.68
C VAL A 229 -7.24 -15.84 7.52
N TYR A 230 -7.81 -16.26 6.39
CA TYR A 230 -7.94 -15.43 5.18
C TYR A 230 -9.37 -15.42 4.66
N GLY A 231 -9.75 -14.33 4.02
CA GLY A 231 -10.96 -14.31 3.20
C GLY A 231 -10.70 -14.89 1.81
N THR A 232 -11.67 -15.66 1.26
CA THR A 232 -11.51 -16.20 -0.11
C THR A 232 -11.62 -15.12 -1.19
N ALA A 233 -12.18 -13.95 -0.87
CA ALA A 233 -12.32 -12.79 -1.76
C ALA A 233 -11.32 -11.68 -1.44
N ASP A 234 -10.21 -11.98 -0.75
CA ASP A 234 -9.14 -11.00 -0.49
C ASP A 234 -8.45 -10.62 -1.79
N THR A 235 -8.50 -9.33 -2.15
CA THR A 235 -7.84 -8.72 -3.31
C THR A 235 -6.68 -7.82 -2.95
N GLN A 236 -6.35 -7.69 -1.66
CA GLN A 236 -5.28 -6.82 -1.16
C GLN A 236 -4.00 -7.58 -0.80
N VAL A 237 -4.14 -8.80 -0.29
CA VAL A 237 -3.03 -9.71 0.03
C VAL A 237 -3.24 -11.00 -0.75
N PRO A 238 -2.24 -11.52 -1.50
CA PRO A 238 -2.39 -12.77 -2.24
C PRO A 238 -2.44 -13.98 -1.27
N PRO A 239 -3.63 -14.55 -1.01
CA PRO A 239 -3.78 -15.50 0.09
C PRO A 239 -3.15 -16.86 -0.23
N ALA A 240 -3.29 -17.35 -1.46
CA ALA A 240 -2.71 -18.63 -1.86
C ALA A 240 -1.18 -18.62 -1.81
N GLU A 241 -0.54 -17.55 -2.30
CA GLU A 241 0.91 -17.40 -2.24
C GLU A 241 1.41 -17.20 -0.80
N SER A 242 0.70 -16.40 0.01
CA SER A 242 1.04 -16.21 1.42
C SER A 242 0.98 -17.52 2.18
N VAL A 243 -0.07 -18.32 2.01
CA VAL A 243 -0.19 -19.64 2.62
C VAL A 243 0.91 -20.60 2.17
N ALA A 244 1.27 -20.57 0.88
CA ALA A 244 2.38 -21.39 0.37
C ALA A 244 3.71 -21.05 1.07
N VAL A 245 3.99 -19.75 1.29
CA VAL A 245 5.18 -19.32 2.03
C VAL A 245 5.11 -19.71 3.50
N LEU A 246 3.96 -19.50 4.17
CA LEU A 246 3.79 -19.90 5.58
C LEU A 246 4.07 -21.40 5.76
N ARG A 247 3.50 -22.27 4.91
CA ARG A 247 3.72 -23.72 4.93
C ARG A 247 5.18 -24.14 4.73
N GLN A 248 5.91 -23.40 3.89
CA GLN A 248 7.33 -23.67 3.62
C GLN A 248 8.23 -23.20 4.75
N THR A 249 7.82 -22.16 5.49
CA THR A 249 8.71 -21.41 6.38
C THR A 249 8.45 -21.71 7.86
N ILE A 250 7.18 -21.76 8.29
CA ILE A 250 6.81 -22.02 9.69
C ILE A 250 7.02 -23.50 9.99
N ARG A 251 7.73 -23.79 11.07
CA ARG A 251 8.02 -25.15 11.55
C ARG A 251 7.17 -25.56 12.74
N SER A 252 6.58 -24.61 13.44
CA SER A 252 5.64 -24.84 14.53
C SER A 252 4.27 -25.29 14.00
N PRO A 253 3.37 -25.79 14.87
CA PRO A 253 2.03 -26.16 14.45
C PRO A 253 1.29 -25.02 13.76
N LEU A 254 0.88 -25.25 12.52
CA LEU A 254 0.21 -24.27 11.65
C LEU A 254 -1.21 -24.74 11.31
N THR A 255 -2.19 -23.91 11.64
CA THR A 255 -3.58 -24.06 11.20
C THR A 255 -3.91 -22.94 10.22
N VAL A 256 -4.45 -23.25 9.05
CA VAL A 256 -4.91 -22.26 8.05
C VAL A 256 -6.39 -22.45 7.78
N ARG A 257 -7.17 -21.38 7.89
CA ARG A 257 -8.61 -21.38 7.63
C ARG A 257 -8.96 -20.30 6.60
N PHE A 258 -9.90 -20.62 5.72
CA PHE A 258 -10.47 -19.68 4.77
C PHE A 258 -11.93 -19.40 5.10
N ILE A 259 -12.29 -18.11 5.15
CA ILE A 259 -13.68 -17.65 5.33
C ILE A 259 -14.27 -17.40 3.93
N PRO A 260 -15.27 -18.17 3.51
CA PRO A 260 -15.89 -18.00 2.20
C PRO A 260 -16.48 -16.60 2.02
N SER A 261 -16.26 -15.99 0.86
CA SER A 261 -16.75 -14.64 0.47
C SER A 261 -16.24 -13.48 1.30
N ALA A 262 -15.46 -13.71 2.36
CA ALA A 262 -14.85 -12.62 3.11
C ALA A 262 -13.73 -11.95 2.30
N GLY A 263 -13.67 -10.62 2.40
CA GLY A 263 -12.56 -9.82 1.86
C GLY A 263 -11.41 -9.68 2.87
N HIS A 264 -10.52 -8.72 2.58
CA HIS A 264 -9.29 -8.50 3.34
C HIS A 264 -9.49 -8.25 4.85
N THR A 265 -10.52 -7.50 5.24
CA THR A 265 -10.75 -7.15 6.65
C THR A 265 -11.50 -8.20 7.45
N LEU A 266 -12.02 -9.26 6.80
CA LEU A 266 -12.88 -10.28 7.43
C LEU A 266 -14.14 -9.67 8.06
N ARG A 267 -14.54 -8.47 7.63
CA ARG A 267 -15.76 -7.75 8.03
C ARG A 267 -16.79 -7.78 6.92
N VAL A 268 -18.05 -7.74 7.30
CA VAL A 268 -19.18 -7.60 6.37
C VAL A 268 -19.16 -6.19 5.78
N LEU A 269 -19.46 -6.09 4.49
CA LEU A 269 -19.67 -4.82 3.80
C LEU A 269 -21.16 -4.48 3.79
N ASP A 270 -21.51 -3.19 3.91
CA ASP A 270 -22.86 -2.71 3.65
C ASP A 270 -23.17 -2.60 2.15
N ASP A 271 -24.40 -2.24 1.82
CA ASP A 271 -24.87 -2.10 0.41
C ASP A 271 -24.12 -1.01 -0.37
N THR A 272 -23.40 -0.11 0.32
CA THR A 272 -22.53 0.90 -0.31
C THR A 272 -21.11 0.40 -0.50
N GLY A 273 -20.83 -0.83 -0.02
CA GLY A 273 -19.51 -1.44 0.00
C GLY A 273 -18.59 -0.86 1.09
N MET A 274 -19.12 -0.22 2.15
CA MET A 274 -18.36 0.22 3.32
C MET A 274 -18.23 -0.92 4.33
N PHE A 275 -17.10 -0.96 5.06
CA PHE A 275 -16.95 -1.90 6.18
C PHE A 275 -17.90 -1.55 7.29
N THR A 276 -18.64 -2.55 7.74
CA THR A 276 -19.45 -2.47 8.96
C THR A 276 -18.60 -2.80 10.19
N ASN A 277 -19.19 -2.71 11.38
CA ASN A 277 -18.60 -3.24 12.61
C ASN A 277 -18.84 -4.75 12.78
N GLU A 278 -19.54 -5.39 11.84
CA GLU A 278 -19.87 -6.80 11.88
C GLU A 278 -18.74 -7.63 11.23
N LEU A 279 -18.27 -8.63 11.97
CA LEU A 279 -17.34 -9.62 11.44
C LEU A 279 -18.10 -10.74 10.74
N PHE A 280 -17.47 -11.42 9.78
CA PHE A 280 -18.04 -12.64 9.23
C PHE A 280 -18.35 -13.62 10.37
N PRO A 281 -19.57 -14.22 10.42
CA PRO A 281 -20.08 -14.91 11.62
C PRO A 281 -19.17 -16.02 12.16
N SER A 282 -18.61 -16.85 11.29
CA SER A 282 -17.70 -17.93 11.68
C SER A 282 -16.32 -17.47 12.16
N TYR A 283 -15.92 -16.23 11.88
CA TYR A 283 -14.57 -15.74 12.14
C TYR A 283 -14.25 -15.65 13.65
N PRO A 284 -15.06 -14.98 14.48
CA PRO A 284 -14.80 -14.92 15.92
C PRO A 284 -14.79 -16.31 16.58
N GLU A 285 -15.65 -17.22 16.13
CA GLU A 285 -15.72 -18.58 16.65
C GLU A 285 -14.47 -19.38 16.34
N ILE A 286 -14.00 -19.37 15.07
CA ILE A 286 -12.76 -20.05 14.66
C ILE A 286 -11.58 -19.56 15.49
N VAL A 287 -11.44 -18.25 15.66
CA VAL A 287 -10.34 -17.66 16.43
C VAL A 287 -10.49 -17.99 17.91
N GLY A 288 -11.70 -17.83 18.46
CA GLY A 288 -12.00 -18.08 19.87
C GLY A 288 -11.75 -19.53 20.29
N ASP A 289 -12.28 -20.49 19.52
CA ASP A 289 -12.11 -21.92 19.80
C ASP A 289 -10.63 -22.32 19.78
N TRP A 290 -9.90 -21.83 18.75
CA TRP A 290 -8.48 -22.12 18.62
C TRP A 290 -7.67 -21.54 19.78
N ILE A 291 -7.91 -20.27 20.16
CA ILE A 291 -7.22 -19.61 21.29
C ILE A 291 -7.55 -20.31 22.62
N ARG A 292 -8.80 -20.68 22.85
CA ARG A 292 -9.19 -21.39 24.08
C ARG A 292 -8.51 -22.75 24.18
N ALA A 293 -8.41 -23.49 23.08
CA ALA A 293 -7.69 -24.78 23.06
C ALA A 293 -6.21 -24.60 23.40
N VAL A 294 -5.52 -23.66 22.74
CA VAL A 294 -4.10 -23.35 23.02
C VAL A 294 -3.92 -22.86 24.46
N GLY A 295 -4.80 -21.97 24.93
CA GLY A 295 -4.79 -21.44 26.31
C GLY A 295 -5.07 -22.50 27.39
N ALA A 296 -5.71 -23.61 27.02
CA ALA A 296 -5.89 -24.81 27.87
C ALA A 296 -4.72 -25.77 27.75
N GLY A 297 -3.71 -25.51 26.97
CA GLY A 297 -2.56 -26.39 26.76
C GLY A 297 -2.78 -27.46 25.68
N THR A 298 -3.89 -27.39 24.93
CA THR A 298 -4.18 -28.32 23.83
C THR A 298 -3.85 -27.63 22.49
N ILE A 299 -2.74 -28.02 21.89
CA ILE A 299 -2.38 -27.48 20.56
C ILE A 299 -3.20 -28.21 19.50
N PRO A 300 -4.06 -27.51 18.73
CA PRO A 300 -4.80 -28.13 17.64
C PRO A 300 -3.85 -28.76 16.62
N PRO A 301 -4.21 -29.92 16.04
CA PRO A 301 -3.37 -30.55 15.03
C PRO A 301 -3.20 -29.63 13.82
N PRO A 302 -2.05 -29.67 13.13
CA PRO A 302 -1.84 -28.92 11.91
C PRO A 302 -2.94 -29.20 10.88
N HIS A 303 -3.53 -28.14 10.35
CA HIS A 303 -4.59 -28.21 9.34
C HIS A 303 -4.45 -27.05 8.36
N VAL A 304 -4.61 -27.32 7.08
CA VAL A 304 -4.57 -26.28 6.05
C VAL A 304 -5.75 -26.50 5.12
N ASP A 305 -6.70 -25.56 5.16
CA ASP A 305 -7.78 -25.50 4.17
C ASP A 305 -7.19 -25.31 2.77
N GLN A 306 -7.90 -25.80 1.75
CA GLN A 306 -7.48 -25.59 0.36
C GLN A 306 -7.57 -24.09 0.01
N PRO A 307 -6.47 -23.49 -0.44
CA PRO A 307 -6.49 -22.10 -0.88
C PRO A 307 -7.44 -21.87 -2.07
N PRO A 308 -8.11 -20.72 -2.14
CA PRO A 308 -8.92 -20.36 -3.30
C PRO A 308 -8.05 -20.26 -4.56
N ALA A 309 -8.67 -20.46 -5.73
CA ALA A 309 -8.01 -20.19 -7.00
C ALA A 309 -7.64 -18.71 -7.10
N GLN A 310 -6.37 -18.42 -7.30
CA GLN A 310 -5.86 -17.06 -7.46
C GLN A 310 -5.76 -16.74 -8.95
N GLN A 311 -6.47 -15.70 -9.42
CA GLN A 311 -6.57 -15.37 -10.83
C GLN A 311 -5.22 -14.93 -11.44
N ALA A 312 -4.38 -14.25 -10.66
CA ALA A 312 -3.06 -13.81 -11.09
C ALA A 312 -2.06 -13.91 -9.95
N ASN A 313 -0.87 -14.39 -10.25
CA ASN A 313 0.23 -14.41 -9.29
C ASN A 313 0.79 -13.00 -9.08
N SER A 314 1.34 -12.75 -7.89
CA SER A 314 2.09 -11.55 -7.61
C SER A 314 3.42 -11.57 -8.35
N VAL A 315 3.91 -10.40 -8.75
CA VAL A 315 5.18 -10.25 -9.48
C VAL A 315 6.21 -9.64 -8.55
N ALA A 316 7.37 -10.29 -8.43
CA ALA A 316 8.51 -9.69 -7.75
C ALA A 316 9.02 -8.51 -8.60
N LEU A 317 9.21 -7.35 -7.96
CA LEU A 317 9.79 -6.21 -8.63
C LEU A 317 11.32 -6.39 -8.70
N THR A 318 11.86 -6.28 -9.90
CA THR A 318 13.31 -6.25 -10.08
C THR A 318 13.86 -4.88 -9.65
N PRO A 319 15.10 -4.79 -9.14
CA PRO A 319 15.74 -3.51 -8.85
C PRO A 319 15.71 -2.58 -10.05
N SER A 320 15.51 -1.29 -9.80
CA SER A 320 15.48 -0.26 -10.84
C SER A 320 16.83 -0.11 -11.53
N ALA A 321 16.83 0.05 -12.87
CA ALA A 321 18.02 0.51 -13.58
C ALA A 321 18.29 1.99 -13.23
N TRP A 322 19.53 2.47 -13.36
CA TRP A 322 19.90 3.84 -12.99
C TRP A 322 19.03 4.93 -13.65
N TRP A 323 18.56 4.69 -14.88
CA TRP A 323 17.72 5.60 -15.64
C TRP A 323 16.21 5.54 -15.21
N GLU A 324 15.81 4.51 -14.49
CA GLU A 324 14.49 4.37 -13.87
C GLU A 324 14.43 5.05 -12.50
N SER A 325 15.59 5.41 -11.94
CA SER A 325 15.68 6.03 -10.61
C SER A 325 14.94 7.37 -10.52
N TRP A 326 14.43 7.70 -9.34
CA TRP A 326 13.69 8.96 -9.16
C TRP A 326 14.48 10.21 -9.53
N PRO A 327 15.81 10.33 -9.28
CA PRO A 327 16.56 11.50 -9.73
C PRO A 327 16.66 11.57 -11.26
N ALA A 328 16.87 10.43 -11.93
CA ALA A 328 16.93 10.37 -13.38
C ALA A 328 15.58 10.75 -14.02
N GLN A 329 14.47 10.23 -13.48
CA GLN A 329 13.13 10.56 -13.94
C GLN A 329 12.76 12.04 -13.68
N LEU A 330 13.19 12.61 -12.57
CA LEU A 330 12.99 14.02 -12.26
C LEU A 330 13.80 14.92 -13.22
N ILE A 331 15.06 14.55 -13.50
CA ILE A 331 15.89 15.25 -14.48
C ILE A 331 15.26 15.18 -15.88
N ALA A 332 14.84 13.98 -16.30
CA ALA A 332 14.15 13.81 -17.58
C ALA A 332 12.90 14.70 -17.70
N LEU A 333 12.08 14.71 -16.65
CA LEU A 333 10.89 15.56 -16.58
C LEU A 333 11.25 17.05 -16.67
N ALA A 334 12.26 17.50 -15.92
CA ALA A 334 12.71 18.90 -15.94
C ALA A 334 13.26 19.30 -17.32
N VAL A 335 14.03 18.43 -17.98
CA VAL A 335 14.55 18.65 -19.33
C VAL A 335 13.40 18.74 -20.34
N LEU A 336 12.44 17.83 -20.29
CA LEU A 336 11.29 17.82 -21.20
C LEU A 336 10.42 19.06 -21.01
N LEU A 337 10.07 19.42 -19.77
CA LEU A 337 9.27 20.62 -19.47
C LEU A 337 10.00 21.90 -19.91
N THR A 338 11.28 22.04 -19.54
CA THR A 338 12.08 23.22 -19.93
C THR A 338 12.18 23.32 -21.45
N GLY A 339 12.43 22.20 -22.13
CA GLY A 339 12.57 22.16 -23.57
C GLY A 339 11.29 22.55 -24.30
N PHE A 340 10.16 21.95 -23.97
CA PHE A 340 8.89 22.26 -24.63
C PHE A 340 8.37 23.66 -24.26
N LEU A 341 8.48 24.10 -23.01
CA LEU A 341 7.99 25.39 -22.55
C LEU A 341 8.90 26.55 -22.95
N SER A 342 10.20 26.35 -23.16
CA SER A 342 11.12 27.40 -23.61
C SER A 342 10.70 28.01 -24.93
N TYR A 343 10.14 27.20 -25.84
CA TYR A 343 9.75 27.68 -27.16
C TYR A 343 8.64 28.75 -27.11
N PRO A 344 7.50 28.57 -26.43
CA PRO A 344 6.50 29.64 -26.26
C PRO A 344 6.99 30.78 -25.35
N ILE A 345 7.78 30.51 -24.29
CA ILE A 345 8.29 31.54 -23.37
C ILE A 345 9.22 32.50 -24.10
N VAL A 346 10.18 32.01 -24.88
CA VAL A 346 11.07 32.88 -25.69
C VAL A 346 10.27 33.68 -26.71
N ALA A 347 9.21 33.12 -27.31
CA ALA A 347 8.33 33.85 -28.20
C ALA A 347 7.62 35.01 -27.49
N LEU A 348 7.15 34.77 -26.27
CA LEU A 348 6.48 35.78 -25.45
C LEU A 348 7.46 36.92 -25.06
N VAL A 349 8.64 36.56 -24.56
CA VAL A 349 9.69 37.51 -24.17
C VAL A 349 10.13 38.39 -25.37
N ARG A 350 10.27 37.80 -26.54
CA ARG A 350 10.64 38.57 -27.77
C ARG A 350 9.54 39.53 -28.28
N ARG A 351 8.27 39.26 -27.95
CA ARG A 351 7.14 40.17 -28.31
C ARG A 351 7.17 41.47 -27.52
N VAL A 352 7.63 41.46 -26.28
CA VAL A 352 7.71 42.67 -25.45
C VAL A 352 8.56 43.78 -26.10
N PRO A 353 9.78 43.54 -26.62
CA PRO A 353 10.58 44.51 -27.34
C PRO A 353 10.20 44.62 -28.83
N ARG A 354 9.02 44.15 -29.28
CA ARG A 354 8.55 44.16 -30.68
C ARG A 354 9.51 43.50 -31.70
N ARG A 355 10.32 42.53 -31.27
CA ARG A 355 11.20 41.79 -32.18
C ARG A 355 10.38 40.79 -33.01
N ALA A 356 10.75 40.63 -34.30
CA ALA A 356 10.10 39.66 -35.17
C ALA A 356 10.19 38.22 -34.60
N VAL A 357 9.05 37.55 -34.45
CA VAL A 357 8.95 36.18 -34.02
C VAL A 357 8.50 35.32 -35.19
N THR A 358 9.44 34.78 -35.94
CA THR A 358 9.14 33.76 -36.94
C THR A 358 8.96 32.42 -36.21
N ALA A 359 7.74 31.91 -36.23
CA ALA A 359 7.47 30.62 -35.61
C ALA A 359 6.88 29.68 -36.67
N ALA A 360 7.64 28.68 -37.04
CA ALA A 360 7.14 27.60 -37.91
C ALA A 360 5.97 26.87 -37.25
N ARG A 361 4.88 26.64 -38.01
CA ARG A 361 3.69 25.94 -37.49
C ARG A 361 4.03 24.60 -36.85
N PRO A 362 4.89 23.69 -37.46
CA PRO A 362 5.24 22.45 -36.86
C PRO A 362 5.90 22.58 -35.49
N ALA A 363 6.84 23.51 -35.32
CA ALA A 363 7.53 23.77 -34.06
C ALA A 363 6.58 24.24 -32.93
N ARG A 364 5.56 25.02 -33.26
CA ARG A 364 4.52 25.42 -32.27
C ARG A 364 3.67 24.24 -31.86
N LEU A 365 3.28 23.37 -32.79
CA LEU A 365 2.53 22.16 -32.51
C LEU A 365 3.35 21.20 -31.68
N LEU A 366 4.63 21.00 -32.01
CA LEU A 366 5.53 20.16 -31.22
C LEU A 366 5.65 20.66 -29.76
N ALA A 367 5.89 21.96 -29.56
CA ALA A 367 6.00 22.56 -28.24
C ALA A 367 4.70 22.38 -27.42
N ALA A 368 3.55 22.64 -28.04
CA ALA A 368 2.25 22.52 -27.39
C ALA A 368 1.92 21.05 -27.09
N ALA A 369 2.04 20.15 -28.05
CA ALA A 369 1.75 18.73 -27.88
C ALA A 369 2.67 18.09 -26.82
N GLY A 370 3.99 18.36 -26.89
CA GLY A 370 4.94 17.84 -25.92
C GLY A 370 4.70 18.32 -24.50
N ALA A 371 4.45 19.63 -24.32
CA ALA A 371 4.10 20.16 -23.00
C ALA A 371 2.79 19.56 -22.47
N THR A 372 1.76 19.44 -23.31
CA THR A 372 0.48 18.83 -22.94
C THR A 372 0.64 17.35 -22.59
N ALA A 373 1.44 16.59 -23.36
CA ALA A 373 1.71 15.17 -23.07
C ALA A 373 2.37 14.98 -21.70
N VAL A 374 3.42 15.78 -21.40
CA VAL A 374 4.17 15.65 -20.14
C VAL A 374 3.34 16.12 -18.95
N ILE A 375 2.75 17.33 -19.02
CA ILE A 375 1.95 17.87 -17.92
C ILE A 375 0.68 17.03 -17.70
N GLY A 376 0.01 16.65 -18.78
CA GLY A 376 -1.19 15.84 -18.72
C GLY A 376 -0.93 14.45 -18.17
N PHE A 377 0.19 13.81 -18.55
CA PHE A 377 0.61 12.53 -17.97
C PHE A 377 0.79 12.63 -16.46
N VAL A 378 1.55 13.61 -16.01
CA VAL A 378 1.80 13.80 -14.58
C VAL A 378 0.51 14.06 -13.81
N ALA A 379 -0.33 14.98 -14.30
CA ALA A 379 -1.60 15.30 -13.66
C ALA A 379 -2.53 14.07 -13.59
N TYR A 380 -2.64 13.33 -14.70
CA TYR A 380 -3.47 12.12 -14.74
C TYR A 380 -2.92 11.02 -13.84
N PHE A 381 -1.61 10.77 -13.89
CA PHE A 381 -0.94 9.78 -13.05
C PHE A 381 -1.19 10.04 -11.55
N VAL A 382 -0.95 11.27 -11.10
CA VAL A 382 -1.18 11.68 -9.71
C VAL A 382 -2.66 11.54 -9.33
N THR A 383 -3.58 12.03 -10.18
CA THR A 383 -5.02 11.96 -9.89
C THR A 383 -5.51 10.52 -9.76
N VAL A 384 -5.07 9.63 -10.66
CA VAL A 384 -5.49 8.22 -10.60
C VAL A 384 -4.85 7.51 -9.41
N ALA A 385 -3.56 7.74 -9.15
CA ALA A 385 -2.88 7.15 -8.00
C ALA A 385 -3.52 7.59 -6.66
N ASP A 386 -3.86 8.88 -6.53
CA ASP A 386 -4.53 9.43 -5.35
C ASP A 386 -5.96 8.91 -5.17
N SER A 387 -6.64 8.54 -6.25
CA SER A 387 -7.96 7.93 -6.19
C SER A 387 -7.97 6.51 -5.63
N ALA A 388 -6.79 5.87 -5.54
CA ALA A 388 -6.69 4.50 -5.06
C ALA A 388 -7.02 4.42 -3.56
N ASN A 389 -8.03 3.64 -3.23
CA ASN A 389 -8.45 3.42 -1.85
C ASN A 389 -8.87 1.94 -1.67
N TRP A 390 -9.40 1.59 -0.51
CA TRP A 390 -9.80 0.21 -0.23
C TRP A 390 -10.98 -0.27 -1.11
N LYS A 391 -11.84 0.63 -1.64
CA LYS A 391 -12.92 0.28 -2.59
C LYS A 391 -12.42 0.01 -4.01
N GLY A 392 -11.25 0.53 -4.38
CA GLY A 392 -10.71 0.40 -5.72
C GLY A 392 -9.92 1.62 -6.17
N ILE A 393 -10.00 1.93 -7.45
CA ILE A 393 -9.33 3.05 -8.12
C ILE A 393 -10.29 3.67 -9.15
N SER A 394 -10.19 4.98 -9.36
CA SER A 394 -11.05 5.74 -10.28
C SER A 394 -10.26 6.27 -11.48
N PRO A 395 -10.09 5.49 -12.56
CA PRO A 395 -9.30 5.91 -13.72
C PRO A 395 -10.08 6.87 -14.66
N GLY A 396 -11.35 7.14 -14.39
CA GLY A 396 -12.26 7.90 -15.24
C GLY A 396 -13.05 7.04 -16.23
N PRO A 397 -13.76 7.67 -17.21
CA PRO A 397 -14.55 6.95 -18.21
C PRO A 397 -13.71 5.96 -19.02
N MET A 398 -14.27 4.78 -19.32
CA MET A 398 -13.56 3.66 -19.94
C MET A 398 -14.06 3.39 -21.36
N VAL A 399 -13.13 3.03 -22.26
CA VAL A 399 -13.42 2.56 -23.62
C VAL A 399 -12.47 1.39 -23.93
N GLY A 400 -13.01 0.22 -24.22
CA GLY A 400 -12.22 -0.96 -24.59
C GLY A 400 -11.15 -1.36 -23.57
N GLY A 401 -11.44 -1.25 -22.28
CA GLY A 401 -10.50 -1.57 -21.20
C GLY A 401 -9.45 -0.49 -20.95
N ARG A 402 -9.59 0.71 -21.52
CA ARG A 402 -8.66 1.83 -21.35
C ARG A 402 -9.41 3.10 -20.95
N PRO A 403 -8.87 3.89 -19.99
CA PRO A 403 -9.43 5.19 -19.66
C PRO A 403 -9.35 6.17 -20.82
N VAL A 404 -10.42 6.92 -21.05
CA VAL A 404 -10.50 7.91 -22.15
C VAL A 404 -9.38 8.95 -22.04
N PHE A 405 -9.09 9.40 -20.82
CA PHE A 405 -7.98 10.36 -20.59
C PHE A 405 -6.62 9.77 -20.93
N TRP A 406 -6.41 8.47 -20.65
CA TRP A 406 -5.18 7.80 -21.06
C TRP A 406 -5.06 7.69 -22.57
N LEU A 407 -6.13 7.31 -23.27
CA LEU A 407 -6.16 7.28 -24.74
C LEU A 407 -5.89 8.65 -25.35
N ALA A 408 -6.45 9.72 -24.77
CA ALA A 408 -6.17 11.08 -25.20
C ALA A 408 -4.69 11.45 -25.02
N LEU A 409 -4.08 11.08 -23.89
CA LEU A 409 -2.65 11.28 -23.65
C LEU A 409 -1.78 10.49 -24.63
N GLN A 410 -2.15 9.26 -24.97
CA GLN A 410 -1.47 8.47 -26.00
C GLN A 410 -1.56 9.13 -27.38
N ALA A 411 -2.74 9.66 -27.75
CA ALA A 411 -2.90 10.39 -29.00
C ALA A 411 -2.02 11.66 -29.04
N VAL A 412 -1.95 12.42 -27.94
CA VAL A 412 -1.10 13.62 -27.83
C VAL A 412 0.38 13.23 -27.86
N ALA A 413 0.78 12.12 -27.21
CA ALA A 413 2.16 11.61 -27.28
C ALA A 413 2.54 11.21 -28.71
N LEU A 414 1.66 10.52 -29.43
CA LEU A 414 1.88 10.18 -30.84
C LEU A 414 1.98 11.46 -31.70
N LEU A 415 1.11 12.44 -31.46
CA LEU A 415 1.20 13.75 -32.13
C LEU A 415 2.55 14.43 -31.86
N THR A 416 3.08 14.33 -30.63
CA THR A 416 4.41 14.86 -30.29
C THR A 416 5.50 14.19 -31.11
N VAL A 417 5.47 12.88 -31.29
CA VAL A 417 6.43 12.14 -32.12
C VAL A 417 6.31 12.55 -33.58
N ILE A 418 5.10 12.59 -34.13
CA ILE A 418 4.85 13.00 -35.53
C ILE A 418 5.35 14.43 -35.77
N THR A 419 4.99 15.37 -34.88
CA THR A 419 5.42 16.77 -35.03
C THR A 419 6.91 16.95 -34.82
N THR A 420 7.59 16.10 -34.05
CA THR A 420 9.05 16.04 -33.97
C THR A 420 9.64 15.70 -35.34
N ALA A 421 9.16 14.64 -35.99
CA ALA A 421 9.64 14.22 -37.31
C ALA A 421 9.41 15.32 -38.39
N VAL A 422 8.22 15.90 -38.40
CA VAL A 422 7.88 16.99 -39.32
C VAL A 422 8.76 18.24 -39.07
N THR A 423 9.03 18.57 -37.81
CA THR A 423 9.88 19.70 -37.44
C THR A 423 11.34 19.47 -37.82
N ILE A 424 11.86 18.22 -37.71
CA ILE A 424 13.19 17.81 -38.19
C ILE A 424 13.29 18.08 -39.69
N HIS A 425 12.29 17.66 -40.47
CA HIS A 425 12.27 17.90 -41.91
C HIS A 425 12.28 19.41 -42.26
N ALA A 426 11.41 20.21 -41.61
CA ALA A 426 11.34 21.63 -41.80
C ALA A 426 12.62 22.39 -41.37
N TRP A 427 13.30 21.90 -40.31
CA TRP A 427 14.53 22.49 -39.78
C TRP A 427 15.70 22.35 -40.75
N ARG A 428 15.77 21.25 -41.52
CA ARG A 428 16.83 21.03 -42.52
C ARG A 428 16.85 22.10 -43.60
N THR A 429 15.68 22.66 -43.93
CA THR A 429 15.50 23.69 -44.98
C THR A 429 15.41 25.11 -44.41
N SER A 430 15.30 25.30 -43.11
CA SER A 430 15.13 26.60 -42.44
C SER A 430 16.48 27.27 -42.16
N THR A 431 16.57 28.57 -42.41
CA THR A 431 17.71 29.39 -42.00
C THR A 431 17.43 30.24 -40.76
N VAL A 432 16.18 30.26 -40.29
CA VAL A 432 15.70 31.15 -39.24
C VAL A 432 15.57 30.41 -37.90
N ASP A 433 16.10 31.03 -36.82
CA ASP A 433 15.94 30.59 -35.43
C ASP A 433 16.38 29.10 -35.14
N ARG A 434 17.42 28.68 -35.88
CA ARG A 434 17.90 27.29 -35.88
C ARG A 434 18.23 26.75 -34.48
N LEU A 435 18.85 27.56 -33.63
CA LEU A 435 19.21 27.15 -32.26
C LEU A 435 17.97 26.82 -31.41
N ARG A 436 16.95 27.69 -31.47
CA ARG A 436 15.69 27.52 -30.73
C ARG A 436 14.92 26.28 -31.22
N GLN A 437 14.85 26.11 -32.56
CA GLN A 437 14.25 24.92 -33.15
C GLN A 437 15.06 23.66 -32.82
N GLY A 438 16.39 23.73 -32.88
CA GLY A 438 17.29 22.63 -32.54
C GLY A 438 17.13 22.14 -31.09
N PHE A 439 17.01 23.08 -30.14
CA PHE A 439 16.75 22.75 -28.74
C PHE A 439 15.40 22.03 -28.56
N LEU A 440 14.35 22.52 -29.21
CA LEU A 440 13.03 21.90 -29.20
C LEU A 440 13.06 20.49 -29.83
N LEU A 441 13.83 20.29 -30.91
CA LEU A 441 13.97 18.99 -31.58
C LEU A 441 14.69 17.98 -30.70
N VAL A 442 15.78 18.38 -30.03
CA VAL A 442 16.47 17.51 -29.06
C VAL A 442 15.49 17.06 -27.98
N THR A 443 14.65 17.99 -27.48
CA THR A 443 13.60 17.67 -26.50
C THR A 443 12.58 16.67 -27.06
N GLY A 444 12.12 16.85 -28.30
CA GLY A 444 11.20 15.92 -28.96
C GLY A 444 11.80 14.53 -29.17
N VAL A 445 13.10 14.42 -29.43
CA VAL A 445 13.82 13.13 -29.53
C VAL A 445 13.94 12.48 -28.16
N LEU A 446 14.28 13.23 -27.11
CA LEU A 446 14.37 12.73 -25.74
C LEU A 446 13.00 12.31 -25.17
N PHE A 447 11.92 12.91 -25.64
CA PHE A 447 10.56 12.54 -25.28
C PHE A 447 10.23 11.08 -25.67
N LEU A 448 10.75 10.58 -26.79
CA LEU A 448 10.42 9.26 -27.30
C LEU A 448 10.74 8.13 -26.31
N PRO A 449 11.98 7.94 -25.81
CA PRO A 449 12.28 6.91 -24.84
C PRO A 449 11.53 7.11 -23.51
N TRP A 450 11.34 8.35 -23.08
CA TRP A 450 10.55 8.65 -21.88
C TRP A 450 9.07 8.23 -22.02
N ALA A 451 8.45 8.56 -23.15
CA ALA A 451 7.06 8.21 -23.43
C ALA A 451 6.87 6.69 -23.62
N LEU A 452 7.85 5.99 -24.19
CA LEU A 452 7.87 4.53 -24.26
C LEU A 452 7.96 3.91 -22.86
N TYR A 453 8.89 4.40 -22.04
CA TYR A 453 9.02 3.91 -20.67
C TYR A 453 7.71 4.04 -19.88
N TRP A 454 7.07 5.20 -19.92
CA TRP A 454 5.83 5.44 -19.19
C TRP A 454 4.57 4.86 -19.87
N GLY A 455 4.70 4.15 -20.99
CA GLY A 455 3.58 3.48 -21.65
C GLY A 455 2.69 4.37 -22.50
N LEU A 456 3.07 5.64 -22.72
CA LEU A 456 2.30 6.59 -23.54
C LEU A 456 2.30 6.24 -25.05
N LEU A 457 3.22 5.39 -25.49
CA LEU A 457 3.32 4.92 -26.88
C LEU A 457 3.13 3.40 -27.00
N LEU A 458 2.69 2.76 -25.91
CA LEU A 458 2.41 1.33 -25.86
C LEU A 458 0.90 1.08 -25.72
N PRO A 459 0.40 -0.05 -26.29
CA PRO A 459 -1.04 -0.37 -26.21
C PRO A 459 -1.50 -0.73 -24.79
#